data_136c4b64a54fdccd06c1c06d9240d388
#
_entry.id   136c4b64a54fdccd06c1c06d9240d388
#
_cell.length_a   1.000
_cell.length_b   1.000
_cell.length_c   1.000
_cell.angle_alpha   90.00
_cell.angle_beta   90.00
_cell.angle_gamma   90.00
#
_symmetry.space_group_name_H-M   'P 1'
#
loop_
_entity.id
_entity.type
_entity.pdbx_description
1 polymer ?
#
loop_
_entity_poly.entity_id
_entity_poly.type
_entity_poly.pdbx_seq_one_letter_code
_entity_poly.pdbx_strand_id
1 'polypeptide(L)'
;MNKNLSNEPPKNLNKNSDSSLGENLGKKLAPGDKAPDFTLPDDAGARISLASFAGRKLVLYFYPKDDTSGCTKEAIDFNGLRDEFKKAGAAILGVSPDPSASHARFKAKHKLELALASDESKAMLEAYGAWAEKSMYGRKYMGVERTTFLIGKDGRIAAVWNKVKVPGHAEAVLAAVKAI
;
A
#
# COMPACT_ATOMS: atom_id res chain seq x y z
N MET A 1 -35.97 8.59 60.89
CA MET A 1 -35.37 9.78 60.24
C MET A 1 -34.52 9.32 59.09
N ASN A 2 -35.05 9.46 57.88
CA ASN A 2 -34.42 9.03 56.64
C ASN A 2 -33.36 10.02 56.20
N LYS A 3 -32.20 9.51 55.76
CA LYS A 3 -31.28 10.26 54.89
C LYS A 3 -30.92 9.35 53.69
N ASN A 4 -31.56 9.64 52.58
CA ASN A 4 -31.14 9.18 51.27
C ASN A 4 -29.80 9.77 50.92
N LEU A 5 -28.85 8.92 50.60
CA LEU A 5 -27.61 9.29 49.91
C LEU A 5 -27.71 8.65 48.51
N SER A 6 -28.03 9.50 47.57
CA SER A 6 -27.92 9.20 46.14
C SER A 6 -26.44 9.16 45.74
N ASN A 7 -25.97 7.97 45.43
CA ASN A 7 -24.64 7.77 44.85
C ASN A 7 -24.79 7.80 43.30
N GLU A 8 -24.49 8.94 42.71
CA GLU A 8 -24.25 9.02 41.26
C GLU A 8 -22.81 8.61 40.94
N PRO A 9 -22.59 7.71 39.98
CA PRO A 9 -21.23 7.41 39.53
C PRO A 9 -20.71 8.52 38.61
N PRO A 10 -19.40 8.80 38.61
CA PRO A 10 -18.83 9.87 37.79
C PRO A 10 -18.90 9.50 36.31
N LYS A 11 -19.52 10.40 35.55
CA LYS A 11 -19.46 10.40 34.08
C LYS A 11 -18.08 10.90 33.66
N ASN A 12 -17.19 10.00 33.36
CA ASN A 12 -15.99 10.31 32.56
C ASN A 12 -15.79 9.20 31.55
N LEU A 13 -16.54 9.29 30.47
CA LEU A 13 -16.28 8.59 29.25
C LEU A 13 -15.28 9.40 28.43
N ASN A 14 -14.02 9.05 28.59
CA ASN A 14 -12.96 9.50 27.71
C ASN A 14 -13.19 8.87 26.33
N LYS A 15 -13.92 9.59 25.47
CA LYS A 15 -14.04 9.26 24.05
C LYS A 15 -12.81 9.78 23.31
N ASN A 16 -11.71 9.08 23.47
CA ASN A 16 -10.64 9.10 22.49
C ASN A 16 -10.62 7.73 21.81
N SER A 17 -11.60 7.50 20.98
CA SER A 17 -11.60 6.42 20.00
C SER A 17 -11.37 7.03 18.62
N ASP A 18 -10.13 6.93 18.19
CA ASP A 18 -9.71 6.49 16.87
C ASP A 18 -10.70 6.83 15.73
N SER A 19 -10.71 8.12 15.36
CA SER A 19 -11.48 8.60 14.22
C SER A 19 -10.67 8.69 12.93
N SER A 20 -9.49 8.07 12.87
CA SER A 20 -8.61 8.14 11.69
C SER A 20 -8.93 7.10 10.60
N LEU A 21 -9.78 6.13 10.87
CA LEU A 21 -10.14 5.08 9.90
C LEU A 21 -11.38 5.40 9.06
N GLY A 22 -12.15 6.45 9.39
CA GLY A 22 -13.40 6.78 8.73
C GLY A 22 -13.35 7.93 7.70
N GLU A 23 -12.29 8.71 7.69
CA GLU A 23 -12.29 9.98 6.94
C GLU A 23 -11.85 9.87 5.48
N ASN A 24 -11.39 8.70 5.01
CA ASN A 24 -10.89 8.53 3.65
C ASN A 24 -11.73 7.62 2.75
N LEU A 25 -12.90 7.18 3.19
CA LEU A 25 -13.82 6.42 2.34
C LEU A 25 -14.37 7.34 1.22
N GLY A 26 -13.76 7.25 0.03
CA GLY A 26 -14.18 7.97 -1.16
C GLY A 26 -13.29 9.14 -1.59
N LYS A 27 -12.33 9.55 -0.78
CA LYS A 27 -11.35 10.57 -1.18
C LYS A 27 -10.15 9.92 -1.85
N LYS A 28 -9.86 10.33 -3.08
CA LYS A 28 -8.65 9.91 -3.78
C LYS A 28 -7.42 10.52 -3.10
N LEU A 29 -6.45 9.68 -2.72
CA LEU A 29 -5.20 10.14 -2.12
C LEU A 29 -4.38 10.95 -3.12
N ALA A 30 -3.79 12.03 -2.63
CA ALA A 30 -3.03 12.98 -3.43
C ALA A 30 -1.70 13.35 -2.74
N PRO A 31 -0.75 13.93 -3.48
CA PRO A 31 0.47 14.46 -2.87
C PRO A 31 0.14 15.40 -1.71
N GLY A 32 0.86 15.25 -0.59
CA GLY A 32 0.66 15.96 0.66
C GLY A 32 -0.21 15.23 1.67
N ASP A 33 -1.04 14.28 1.25
CA ASP A 33 -1.83 13.46 2.16
C ASP A 33 -0.93 12.51 2.97
N LYS A 34 -1.31 12.24 4.20
CA LYS A 34 -0.66 11.21 5.00
C LYS A 34 -0.94 9.84 4.40
N ALA A 35 0.09 9.02 4.22
CA ALA A 35 -0.08 7.64 3.77
C ALA A 35 -0.84 6.84 4.83
N PRO A 36 -1.91 6.09 4.45
CA PRO A 36 -2.60 5.20 5.37
C PRO A 36 -1.68 4.13 5.94
N ASP A 37 -1.81 3.86 7.24
CA ASP A 37 -1.09 2.76 7.89
C ASP A 37 -1.56 1.41 7.35
N PHE A 38 -0.64 0.45 7.34
CA PHE A 38 -0.93 -0.94 7.01
C PHE A 38 -0.03 -1.90 7.78
N THR A 39 -0.50 -3.11 7.94
CA THR A 39 0.29 -4.25 8.41
C THR A 39 -0.18 -5.49 7.65
N LEU A 40 0.70 -6.11 6.90
CA LEU A 40 0.40 -7.24 6.03
C LEU A 40 1.45 -8.34 6.19
N PRO A 41 1.13 -9.61 5.87
CA PRO A 41 2.15 -10.63 5.71
C PRO A 41 2.93 -10.43 4.41
N ASP A 42 4.24 -10.63 4.45
CA ASP A 42 5.10 -10.70 3.27
C ASP A 42 5.09 -12.10 2.65
N ASP A 43 5.95 -12.33 1.66
CA ASP A 43 6.07 -13.62 0.98
C ASP A 43 6.56 -14.77 1.86
N ALA A 44 7.20 -14.48 2.99
CA ALA A 44 7.60 -15.46 4.01
C ALA A 44 6.60 -15.59 5.16
N GLY A 45 5.51 -14.83 5.15
CA GLY A 45 4.53 -14.78 6.23
C GLY A 45 4.92 -13.87 7.40
N ALA A 46 6.05 -13.17 7.33
CA ALA A 46 6.45 -12.19 8.33
C ALA A 46 5.64 -10.89 8.17
N ARG A 47 5.45 -10.16 9.27
CA ARG A 47 4.72 -8.89 9.23
C ARG A 47 5.57 -7.77 8.63
N ILE A 48 4.99 -7.06 7.67
CA ILE A 48 5.54 -5.83 7.09
C ILE A 48 4.50 -4.71 7.23
N SER A 49 4.94 -3.53 7.62
CA SER A 49 4.06 -2.39 7.89
C SER A 49 4.65 -1.10 7.32
N LEU A 50 3.86 -0.03 7.29
CA LEU A 50 4.36 1.29 6.93
C LEU A 50 5.53 1.71 7.85
N ALA A 51 5.44 1.41 9.14
CA ALA A 51 6.50 1.69 10.13
C ALA A 51 7.81 0.96 9.82
N SER A 52 7.76 -0.18 9.12
CA SER A 52 8.96 -0.92 8.68
C SER A 52 9.87 -0.09 7.76
N PHE A 53 9.34 0.95 7.14
CA PHE A 53 10.03 1.83 6.20
C PHE A 53 10.31 3.23 6.77
N ALA A 54 10.13 3.42 8.08
CA ALA A 54 10.34 4.71 8.72
C ALA A 54 11.74 5.27 8.43
N GLY A 55 11.81 6.57 8.09
CA GLY A 55 13.06 7.24 7.75
C GLY A 55 13.60 6.98 6.35
N ARG A 56 12.89 6.19 5.55
CA ARG A 56 13.21 5.92 4.13
C ARG A 56 12.06 6.39 3.24
N LYS A 57 12.37 6.71 1.99
CA LYS A 57 11.36 6.83 0.94
C LYS A 57 10.81 5.45 0.64
N LEU A 58 9.52 5.35 0.34
CA LEU A 58 8.87 4.08 -0.02
C LEU A 58 8.19 4.22 -1.38
N VAL A 59 8.56 3.36 -2.30
CA VAL A 59 7.79 3.09 -3.52
C VAL A 59 6.84 1.95 -3.23
N LEU A 60 5.56 2.26 -3.18
CA LEU A 60 4.48 1.31 -2.91
C LEU A 60 3.67 1.15 -4.19
N TYR A 61 3.69 -0.05 -4.79
CA TYR A 61 2.91 -0.29 -5.99
C TYR A 61 1.91 -1.43 -5.81
N PHE A 62 0.70 -1.21 -6.31
CA PHE A 62 -0.39 -2.18 -6.31
C PHE A 62 -0.54 -2.79 -7.70
N TYR A 63 -0.69 -4.11 -7.74
CA TYR A 63 -0.84 -4.85 -9.00
C TYR A 63 -1.89 -5.96 -8.83
N PRO A 64 -2.57 -6.36 -9.94
CA PRO A 64 -3.71 -7.26 -9.85
C PRO A 64 -3.39 -8.69 -9.45
N LYS A 65 -2.33 -9.32 -10.04
CA LYS A 65 -2.13 -10.74 -9.87
C LYS A 65 -0.71 -11.18 -10.21
N ASP A 66 -0.14 -12.01 -9.32
CA ASP A 66 1.15 -12.65 -9.54
C ASP A 66 1.18 -13.44 -10.85
N ASP A 67 2.36 -13.46 -11.46
CA ASP A 67 2.69 -14.27 -12.65
C ASP A 67 1.81 -14.00 -13.88
N THR A 68 1.15 -12.86 -13.96
CA THR A 68 0.55 -12.34 -15.19
C THR A 68 1.58 -11.52 -15.97
N SER A 69 1.42 -11.36 -17.27
CA SER A 69 2.44 -10.74 -18.14
C SER A 69 2.80 -9.31 -17.73
N GLY A 70 1.81 -8.45 -17.49
CA GLY A 70 2.03 -7.06 -17.09
C GLY A 70 2.61 -6.93 -15.69
N CYS A 71 2.13 -7.72 -14.74
CA CYS A 71 2.63 -7.68 -13.35
C CYS A 71 4.05 -8.25 -13.25
N THR A 72 4.36 -9.28 -14.03
CA THR A 72 5.72 -9.84 -14.13
C THR A 72 6.69 -8.82 -14.70
N LYS A 73 6.33 -8.15 -15.78
CA LYS A 73 7.15 -7.09 -16.38
C LYS A 73 7.41 -5.94 -15.42
N GLU A 74 6.38 -5.46 -14.72
CA GLU A 74 6.52 -4.39 -13.72
C GLU A 74 7.45 -4.81 -12.58
N ALA A 75 7.28 -6.02 -12.06
CA ALA A 75 8.13 -6.54 -11.00
C ALA A 75 9.59 -6.68 -11.46
N ILE A 76 9.84 -7.18 -12.66
CA ILE A 76 11.18 -7.30 -13.24
C ILE A 76 11.82 -5.92 -13.43
N ASP A 77 11.06 -4.94 -13.94
CA ASP A 77 11.57 -3.59 -14.15
C ASP A 77 11.98 -2.93 -12.82
N PHE A 78 11.15 -3.00 -11.79
CA PHE A 78 11.50 -2.51 -10.45
C PHE A 78 12.68 -3.29 -9.85
N ASN A 79 12.68 -4.60 -9.99
CA ASN A 79 13.76 -5.45 -9.46
C ASN A 79 15.11 -5.11 -10.12
N GLY A 80 15.12 -4.87 -11.42
CA GLY A 80 16.32 -4.49 -12.16
C GLY A 80 16.91 -3.14 -11.72
N LEU A 81 16.09 -2.24 -11.21
CA LEU A 81 16.49 -0.92 -10.73
C LEU A 81 16.61 -0.84 -9.20
N ARG A 82 16.43 -1.94 -8.47
CA ARG A 82 16.37 -1.90 -7.01
C ARG A 82 17.62 -1.30 -6.35
N ASP A 83 18.80 -1.55 -6.90
CA ASP A 83 20.04 -0.98 -6.36
C ASP A 83 20.08 0.55 -6.54
N GLU A 84 19.57 1.05 -7.66
CA GLU A 84 19.43 2.48 -7.92
C GLU A 84 18.42 3.12 -6.95
N PHE A 85 17.29 2.46 -6.69
CA PHE A 85 16.33 2.92 -5.68
C PHE A 85 16.95 2.94 -4.29
N LYS A 86 17.69 1.91 -3.91
CA LYS A 86 18.38 1.84 -2.63
C LYS A 86 19.41 2.96 -2.47
N LYS A 87 20.21 3.23 -3.49
CA LYS A 87 21.16 4.35 -3.51
C LYS A 87 20.47 5.70 -3.36
N ALA A 88 19.27 5.84 -3.90
CA ALA A 88 18.44 7.04 -3.75
C ALA A 88 17.68 7.11 -2.41
N GLY A 89 17.89 6.16 -1.51
CA GLY A 89 17.26 6.12 -0.18
C GLY A 89 15.84 5.58 -0.16
N ALA A 90 15.42 4.82 -1.17
CA ALA A 90 14.09 4.28 -1.30
C ALA A 90 14.04 2.75 -1.17
N ALA A 91 13.01 2.26 -0.50
CA ALA A 91 12.59 0.88 -0.53
C ALA A 91 11.45 0.70 -1.54
N ILE A 92 11.23 -0.54 -1.98
CA ILE A 92 10.14 -0.90 -2.90
C ILE A 92 9.29 -1.98 -2.23
N LEU A 93 7.98 -1.82 -2.26
CA LEU A 93 7.00 -2.80 -1.80
C LEU A 93 5.90 -2.97 -2.85
N GLY A 94 5.73 -4.18 -3.35
CA GLY A 94 4.60 -4.55 -4.19
C GLY A 94 3.50 -5.19 -3.35
N VAL A 95 2.25 -4.86 -3.63
CA VAL A 95 1.07 -5.38 -2.93
C VAL A 95 0.04 -5.87 -3.93
N SER A 96 -0.46 -7.07 -3.71
CA SER A 96 -1.59 -7.64 -4.44
C SER A 96 -2.50 -8.43 -3.48
N PRO A 97 -3.72 -8.83 -3.90
CA PRO A 97 -4.58 -9.69 -3.09
C PRO A 97 -4.15 -11.16 -3.07
N ASP A 98 -3.10 -11.54 -3.80
CA ASP A 98 -2.59 -12.91 -3.78
C ASP A 98 -2.09 -13.30 -2.39
N PRO A 99 -2.19 -14.60 -2.01
CA PRO A 99 -1.65 -15.07 -0.73
C PRO A 99 -0.11 -15.11 -0.73
N SER A 100 0.48 -15.10 0.46
CA SER A 100 1.94 -15.11 0.65
C SER A 100 2.64 -16.26 -0.10
N ALA A 101 2.03 -17.44 -0.13
CA ALA A 101 2.58 -18.60 -0.87
C ALA A 101 2.67 -18.33 -2.39
N SER A 102 1.72 -17.61 -2.96
CA SER A 102 1.76 -17.17 -4.35
C SER A 102 2.94 -16.23 -4.60
N HIS A 103 3.12 -15.24 -3.72
CA HIS A 103 4.26 -14.31 -3.80
C HIS A 103 5.60 -15.04 -3.72
N ALA A 104 5.74 -16.03 -2.83
CA ALA A 104 6.95 -16.83 -2.73
C ALA A 104 7.27 -17.57 -4.03
N ARG A 105 6.28 -18.20 -4.67
CA ARG A 105 6.44 -18.87 -5.96
C ARG A 105 6.78 -17.89 -7.08
N PHE A 106 6.11 -16.74 -7.11
CA PHE A 106 6.34 -15.68 -8.10
C PHE A 106 7.78 -15.14 -8.01
N LYS A 107 8.24 -14.84 -6.81
CA LYS A 107 9.61 -14.40 -6.56
C LYS A 107 10.65 -15.46 -6.97
N ALA A 108 10.43 -16.71 -6.61
CA ALA A 108 11.33 -17.81 -6.96
C ALA A 108 11.41 -18.02 -8.48
N LYS A 109 10.27 -18.02 -9.16
CA LYS A 109 10.18 -18.22 -10.61
C LYS A 109 10.93 -17.16 -11.41
N HIS A 110 10.81 -15.90 -11.03
CA HIS A 110 11.39 -14.77 -11.75
C HIS A 110 12.62 -14.16 -11.08
N LYS A 111 13.15 -14.80 -10.03
CA LYS A 111 14.33 -14.37 -9.27
C LYS A 111 14.19 -12.91 -8.77
N LEU A 112 13.02 -12.59 -8.25
CA LEU A 112 12.73 -11.28 -7.69
C LEU A 112 13.25 -11.17 -6.25
N GLU A 113 13.91 -10.07 -5.95
CA GLU A 113 14.41 -9.73 -4.61
C GLU A 113 13.59 -8.59 -3.97
N LEU A 114 12.55 -8.14 -4.64
CA LEU A 114 11.61 -7.15 -4.11
C LEU A 114 10.84 -7.71 -2.91
N ALA A 115 10.47 -6.84 -1.97
CA ALA A 115 9.46 -7.17 -0.99
C ALA A 115 8.07 -7.20 -1.64
N LEU A 116 7.32 -8.24 -1.39
CA LEU A 116 5.92 -8.38 -1.79
C LEU A 116 5.08 -8.66 -0.55
N ALA A 117 3.91 -8.03 -0.45
CA ALA A 117 2.99 -8.22 0.65
C ALA A 117 1.59 -8.61 0.16
N SER A 118 0.90 -9.39 0.97
CA SER A 118 -0.39 -10.00 0.64
C SER A 118 -1.52 -9.24 1.33
N ASP A 119 -2.44 -8.66 0.54
CA ASP A 119 -3.64 -7.99 1.01
C ASP A 119 -4.90 -8.78 0.61
N GLU A 120 -5.05 -9.98 1.15
CA GLU A 120 -6.17 -10.87 0.81
C GLU A 120 -7.53 -10.27 1.19
N SER A 121 -7.60 -9.50 2.28
CA SER A 121 -8.82 -8.82 2.70
C SER A 121 -9.18 -7.62 1.81
N LYS A 122 -8.24 -7.10 1.04
CA LYS A 122 -8.34 -5.88 0.22
C LYS A 122 -8.50 -4.58 1.02
N ALA A 123 -8.31 -4.63 2.34
CA ALA A 123 -8.47 -3.46 3.21
C ALA A 123 -7.45 -2.36 2.88
N MET A 124 -6.18 -2.72 2.63
CA MET A 124 -5.16 -1.76 2.20
C MET A 124 -5.43 -1.24 0.79
N LEU A 125 -5.80 -2.12 -0.13
CA LEU A 125 -6.19 -1.75 -1.50
C LEU A 125 -7.32 -0.70 -1.49
N GLU A 126 -8.32 -0.88 -0.65
CA GLU A 126 -9.42 0.08 -0.48
C GLU A 126 -8.94 1.40 0.15
N ALA A 127 -8.14 1.33 1.21
CA ALA A 127 -7.61 2.51 1.90
C ALA A 127 -6.75 3.40 0.97
N TYR A 128 -6.01 2.79 0.06
CA TYR A 128 -5.20 3.50 -0.94
C TYR A 128 -5.95 3.83 -2.24
N GLY A 129 -7.22 3.45 -2.36
CA GLY A 129 -8.02 3.71 -3.55
C GLY A 129 -7.62 2.90 -4.79
N ALA A 130 -6.89 1.80 -4.60
CA ALA A 130 -6.45 0.90 -5.67
C ALA A 130 -7.42 -0.26 -5.94
N TRP A 131 -8.44 -0.44 -5.11
CA TRP A 131 -9.55 -1.36 -5.34
C TRP A 131 -10.69 -0.59 -5.99
N ALA A 132 -10.97 -0.84 -7.25
CA ALA A 132 -11.84 0.00 -8.05
C ALA A 132 -12.76 -0.81 -8.97
N GLU A 133 -13.86 -0.18 -9.38
CA GLU A 133 -14.73 -0.72 -10.42
C GLU A 133 -14.02 -0.67 -11.77
N LYS A 134 -13.98 -1.82 -12.44
CA LYS A 134 -13.44 -2.01 -13.78
C LYS A 134 -14.52 -2.48 -14.72
N SER A 135 -14.34 -2.28 -16.01
CA SER A 135 -15.24 -2.76 -17.06
C SER A 135 -14.47 -3.58 -18.09
N MET A 136 -15.01 -4.73 -18.45
CA MET A 136 -14.50 -5.57 -19.54
C MET A 136 -15.68 -6.15 -20.30
N TYR A 137 -15.71 -5.93 -21.63
CA TYR A 137 -16.79 -6.40 -22.50
C TYR A 137 -18.20 -6.02 -22.00
N GLY A 138 -18.36 -4.80 -21.50
CA GLY A 138 -19.63 -4.30 -20.97
C GLY A 138 -20.01 -4.80 -19.57
N ARG A 139 -19.19 -5.68 -18.96
CA ARG A 139 -19.39 -6.15 -17.60
C ARG A 139 -18.55 -5.35 -16.60
N LYS A 140 -19.20 -4.93 -15.52
CA LYS A 140 -18.54 -4.25 -14.40
C LYS A 140 -18.11 -5.26 -13.35
N TYR A 141 -16.90 -5.09 -12.83
CA TYR A 141 -16.35 -5.91 -11.74
C TYR A 141 -15.41 -5.08 -10.87
N MET A 142 -15.22 -5.49 -9.63
CA MET A 142 -14.24 -4.89 -8.74
C MET A 142 -12.87 -5.54 -8.94
N GLY A 143 -11.83 -4.74 -9.02
CA GLY A 143 -10.47 -5.24 -9.23
C GLY A 143 -9.41 -4.22 -8.83
N VAL A 144 -8.15 -4.64 -8.89
CA VAL A 144 -7.02 -3.77 -8.60
C VAL A 144 -6.75 -2.85 -9.79
N GLU A 145 -6.79 -1.55 -9.55
CA GLU A 145 -6.24 -0.56 -10.48
C GLU A 145 -4.73 -0.46 -10.22
N ARG A 146 -3.93 -0.71 -11.24
CA ARG A 146 -2.47 -0.60 -11.15
C ARG A 146 -2.09 0.83 -10.77
N THR A 147 -1.58 0.99 -9.55
CA THR A 147 -1.31 2.31 -8.95
C THR A 147 0.02 2.26 -8.21
N THR A 148 0.79 3.32 -8.30
CA THR A 148 2.06 3.47 -7.55
C THR A 148 2.01 4.76 -6.73
N PHE A 149 2.44 4.65 -5.48
CA PHE A 149 2.63 5.78 -4.57
C PHE A 149 4.10 5.93 -4.25
N LEU A 150 4.60 7.15 -4.29
CA LEU A 150 5.88 7.51 -3.70
C LEU A 150 5.60 8.18 -2.35
N ILE A 151 6.07 7.58 -1.28
CA ILE A 151 5.89 8.08 0.09
C ILE A 151 7.24 8.61 0.57
N GLY A 152 7.26 9.85 1.03
CA GLY A 152 8.45 10.50 1.54
C GLY A 152 8.86 9.98 2.92
N LYS A 153 10.02 10.38 3.38
CA LYS A 153 10.56 10.02 4.71
C LYS A 153 9.66 10.49 5.87
N ASP A 154 8.84 11.50 5.63
CA ASP A 154 7.87 12.06 6.57
C ASP A 154 6.55 11.29 6.63
N GLY A 155 6.40 10.20 5.86
CA GLY A 155 5.18 9.41 5.79
C GLY A 155 4.06 10.03 4.95
N ARG A 156 4.34 11.09 4.21
CA ARG A 156 3.38 11.74 3.30
C ARG A 156 3.61 11.30 1.87
N ILE A 157 2.51 11.25 1.11
CA ILE A 157 2.55 10.95 -0.30
C ILE A 157 3.22 12.11 -1.04
N ALA A 158 4.28 11.80 -1.78
CA ALA A 158 5.02 12.76 -2.60
C ALA A 158 4.55 12.75 -4.06
N ALA A 159 4.16 11.58 -4.58
CA ALA A 159 3.66 11.42 -5.94
C ALA A 159 2.74 10.21 -6.05
N VAL A 160 1.84 10.24 -7.02
CA VAL A 160 0.89 9.16 -7.34
C VAL A 160 0.83 8.95 -8.84
N TRP A 161 0.89 7.69 -9.26
CA TRP A 161 0.64 7.25 -10.64
C TRP A 161 -0.58 6.33 -10.64
N ASN A 162 -1.67 6.80 -11.21
CA ASN A 162 -2.90 6.01 -11.36
C ASN A 162 -2.94 5.37 -12.75
N LYS A 163 -3.64 4.25 -12.89
CA LYS A 163 -3.81 3.54 -14.17
C LYS A 163 -2.48 3.34 -14.89
N VAL A 164 -1.51 2.81 -14.18
CA VAL A 164 -0.13 2.68 -14.64
C VAL A 164 -0.04 1.85 -15.90
N LYS A 165 0.74 2.35 -16.86
CA LYS A 165 1.24 1.61 -18.01
C LYS A 165 2.68 1.20 -17.73
N VAL A 166 2.97 -0.10 -17.80
CA VAL A 166 4.24 -0.67 -17.33
C VAL A 166 5.48 -0.17 -18.09
N PRO A 167 5.48 -0.05 -19.43
CA PRO A 167 6.67 0.42 -20.14
C PRO A 167 7.14 1.81 -19.66
N GLY A 168 8.40 1.90 -19.20
CA GLY A 168 9.02 3.14 -18.74
C GLY A 168 8.58 3.62 -17.35
N HIS A 169 7.67 2.88 -16.69
CA HIS A 169 7.13 3.31 -15.40
C HIS A 169 8.16 3.27 -14.26
N ALA A 170 8.90 2.18 -14.14
CA ALA A 170 9.90 2.04 -13.08
C ALA A 170 10.97 3.14 -13.15
N GLU A 171 11.41 3.50 -14.35
CA GLU A 171 12.35 4.58 -14.61
C GLU A 171 11.77 5.95 -14.23
N ALA A 172 10.49 6.20 -14.55
CA ALA A 172 9.80 7.43 -14.18
C ALA A 172 9.66 7.57 -12.65
N VAL A 173 9.36 6.47 -11.96
CA VAL A 173 9.30 6.44 -10.50
C VAL A 173 10.68 6.69 -9.88
N LEU A 174 11.73 6.09 -10.43
CA LEU A 174 13.11 6.32 -9.97
C LEU A 174 13.52 7.79 -10.11
N ALA A 175 13.18 8.43 -11.23
CA ALA A 175 13.43 9.85 -11.43
C ALA A 175 12.73 10.71 -10.36
N ALA A 176 11.48 10.38 -10.02
CA ALA A 176 10.73 11.08 -8.97
C ALA A 176 11.35 10.86 -7.58
N VAL A 177 11.82 9.65 -7.28
CA VAL A 177 12.55 9.34 -6.03
C VAL A 177 13.80 10.19 -5.88
N LYS A 178 14.57 10.34 -6.95
CA LYS A 178 15.79 11.16 -6.97
C LYS A 178 15.51 12.66 -6.80
N ALA A 179 14.31 13.12 -7.12
CA ALA A 179 13.91 14.52 -7.07
C ALA A 179 13.43 14.98 -5.68
N ILE A 180 13.27 14.08 -4.72
CA ILE A 180 12.81 14.43 -3.37
C ILE A 180 13.86 14.16 -2.29
#